data_c46085b6d1c145c98aba5370cd0a0dcc
#
_entry.id   c46085b6d1c145c98aba5370cd0a0dcc
#
_cell.length_a   1.000
_cell.length_b   1.000
_cell.length_c   1.000
_cell.angle_alpha   90.00
_cell.angle_beta   90.00
_cell.angle_gamma   90.00
#
_symmetry.space_group_name_H-M   'P 1'
#
loop_
_entity.id
_entity.type
_entity.pdbx_description
1 polymer ?
#
loop_
_entity_poly.entity_id
_entity_poly.type
_entity_poly.pdbx_seq_one_letter_code
_entity_poly.pdbx_strand_id
1 'polypeptide(L)'
;MRQLPGGRLLEGSPRPRLLAPAGLVVYLALAALVFASSWTHPFSRLIGQGMDPPLMAWFLGWSAFAITHHLDPLLSTVANVPDGMNLMWNTAYPLPAALLAPITLTLGSAFAYNLMCTLAVALSAWTAFLVIGRYVRQWPAAAVGGLLYGFSPAMMAQSLGHPFLTLGFVAPLVLLVFDDLLIRRRYPPVLMGAALGLLGAAQLLISEEQLAAIALISLLGILLLATANRHVVPATLTRLLPAFAVAIGVFGVLVAVPALFQFFGPQRPTGLFQQPNEYVSDLLNFVVPTPVQQIAPGWLAGLRQNFHGNVSEWGAYLGLPLLGLLVWWAIRDWSSPLVRFASVLGLTLALLSMGFTLHVAGVRTLIPVGLLALPLVALRRSFPAAYLLAAVALTSLGVIVLPMLNNLLPSRLMTLGFLFAAILLAGYVDTTLSLASHRIIKLGVAGVAMLFLIPVLPFPSEEVTTPVFFTTASVQTVPASSTALVLPFPHGGDSTAMLWQAQSGMRFRMPGSYGIVAGGADRADPPWSATLRTAVALEDGMPVTVTPELLAALRADLMRWGVTTVLIGPMPHRDQATALYQTVLGRAPERIAGVELWRLDQGPTEASSDLGFRSSP
;
A
#
# COMPACT_ATOMS: atom_id res chain seq x y z
N MET A 1 -17.13 -26.81 -32.85
CA MET A 1 -17.45 -26.35 -31.49
C MET A 1 -18.30 -27.40 -30.82
N ARG A 2 -17.71 -28.34 -30.09
CA ARG A 2 -18.47 -29.22 -29.22
C ARG A 2 -18.64 -28.49 -27.88
N GLN A 3 -19.93 -28.22 -27.56
CA GLN A 3 -20.34 -27.69 -26.26
C GLN A 3 -19.79 -28.59 -25.17
N LEU A 4 -19.11 -27.99 -24.17
CA LEU A 4 -18.76 -28.69 -22.95
C LEU A 4 -20.10 -29.17 -22.31
N PRO A 5 -20.22 -30.44 -21.95
CA PRO A 5 -21.47 -30.96 -21.39
C PRO A 5 -21.72 -30.29 -20.02
N GLY A 6 -22.82 -29.57 -19.92
CA GLY A 6 -23.41 -29.15 -18.66
C GLY A 6 -23.06 -27.77 -18.11
N GLY A 7 -22.25 -26.96 -18.78
CA GLY A 7 -21.88 -25.64 -18.27
C GLY A 7 -22.58 -24.49 -19.01
N ARG A 8 -23.82 -24.15 -18.67
CA ARG A 8 -24.33 -22.81 -18.95
C ARG A 8 -23.48 -21.84 -18.15
N LEU A 9 -22.70 -20.99 -18.84
CA LEU A 9 -22.16 -19.77 -18.23
C LEU A 9 -23.35 -19.06 -17.61
N LEU A 10 -23.35 -18.89 -16.29
CA LEU A 10 -24.45 -18.25 -15.59
C LEU A 10 -24.50 -16.80 -16.05
N GLU A 11 -25.39 -16.50 -17.01
CA GLU A 11 -25.78 -15.12 -17.23
C GLU A 11 -26.51 -14.69 -15.98
N GLY A 12 -25.87 -13.83 -15.18
CA GLY A 12 -26.49 -13.21 -14.03
C GLY A 12 -27.81 -12.59 -14.46
N SER A 13 -28.87 -12.79 -13.69
CA SER A 13 -30.15 -12.14 -13.90
C SER A 13 -29.95 -10.63 -14.09
N PRO A 14 -30.74 -9.95 -14.98
CA PRO A 14 -30.66 -8.51 -15.16
C PRO A 14 -30.79 -7.82 -13.80
N ARG A 15 -29.74 -7.15 -13.38
CA ARG A 15 -29.71 -6.46 -12.09
C ARG A 15 -30.50 -5.17 -12.18
N PRO A 16 -31.23 -4.80 -11.14
CA PRO A 16 -31.77 -3.46 -11.03
C PRO A 16 -30.66 -2.43 -11.25
N ARG A 17 -30.86 -1.46 -12.13
CA ARG A 17 -29.86 -0.42 -12.47
C ARG A 17 -29.34 0.33 -11.25
N LEU A 18 -30.14 0.39 -10.18
CA LEU A 18 -29.81 1.09 -8.92
C LEU A 18 -28.89 0.30 -7.98
N LEU A 19 -28.65 -1.00 -8.21
CA LEU A 19 -27.81 -1.80 -7.29
C LEU A 19 -26.33 -1.40 -7.31
N ALA A 20 -25.81 -0.95 -8.47
CA ALA A 20 -24.42 -0.53 -8.55
C ALA A 20 -24.14 0.74 -7.72
N PRO A 21 -24.87 1.85 -7.89
CA PRO A 21 -24.67 3.05 -7.07
C PRO A 21 -25.04 2.82 -5.60
N ALA A 22 -26.10 2.06 -5.31
CA ALA A 22 -26.45 1.72 -3.93
C ALA A 22 -25.34 0.92 -3.22
N GLY A 23 -24.70 -0.03 -3.92
CA GLY A 23 -23.54 -0.76 -3.40
C GLY A 23 -22.38 0.16 -3.04
N LEU A 24 -22.07 1.15 -3.88
CA LEU A 24 -21.03 2.13 -3.58
C LEU A 24 -21.35 2.94 -2.32
N VAL A 25 -22.58 3.43 -2.21
CA VAL A 25 -23.03 4.19 -1.01
C VAL A 25 -22.91 3.33 0.25
N VAL A 26 -23.31 2.07 0.20
CA VAL A 26 -23.19 1.15 1.35
C VAL A 26 -21.74 0.94 1.74
N TYR A 27 -20.83 0.67 0.79
CA TYR A 27 -19.42 0.48 1.12
C TYR A 27 -18.73 1.75 1.59
N LEU A 28 -19.10 2.92 1.07
CA LEU A 28 -18.63 4.20 1.59
C LEU A 28 -19.09 4.44 3.03
N ALA A 29 -20.34 4.14 3.33
CA ALA A 29 -20.87 4.26 4.69
C ALA A 29 -20.17 3.29 5.66
N LEU A 30 -19.91 2.04 5.24
CA LEU A 30 -19.16 1.06 6.02
C LEU A 30 -17.71 1.50 6.24
N ALA A 31 -17.04 2.01 5.21
CA ALA A 31 -15.67 2.51 5.33
C ALA A 31 -15.61 3.72 6.28
N ALA A 32 -16.54 4.67 6.16
CA ALA A 32 -16.67 5.80 7.08
C ALA A 32 -16.94 5.36 8.52
N LEU A 33 -17.73 4.30 8.72
CA LEU A 33 -17.98 3.72 10.04
C LEU A 33 -16.71 3.07 10.62
N VAL A 34 -15.97 2.29 9.83
CA VAL A 34 -14.71 1.66 10.27
C VAL A 34 -13.72 2.76 10.69
N PHE A 35 -13.60 3.81 9.92
CA PHE A 35 -12.67 4.91 10.17
C PHE A 35 -13.27 6.08 10.96
N ALA A 36 -14.38 5.86 11.68
CA ALA A 36 -15.14 6.90 12.36
C ALA A 36 -14.28 7.73 13.34
N SER A 37 -13.30 7.10 14.02
CA SER A 37 -12.39 7.80 14.94
C SER A 37 -11.61 8.94 14.25
N SER A 38 -11.16 8.75 13.02
CA SER A 38 -10.47 9.80 12.25
C SER A 38 -11.44 10.84 11.72
N TRP A 39 -12.67 10.45 11.36
CA TRP A 39 -13.68 11.37 10.87
C TRP A 39 -14.28 12.30 11.96
N THR A 40 -14.08 11.99 13.25
CA THR A 40 -14.43 12.94 14.33
C THR A 40 -13.48 14.15 14.37
N HIS A 41 -12.23 13.99 13.94
CA HIS A 41 -11.23 15.05 13.88
C HIS A 41 -10.44 14.97 12.56
N PRO A 42 -11.08 15.16 11.39
CA PRO A 42 -10.51 14.80 10.08
C PRO A 42 -9.29 15.62 9.66
N PHE A 43 -9.00 16.71 10.34
CA PHE A 43 -7.88 17.62 10.05
C PHE A 43 -6.64 17.37 10.92
N SER A 44 -6.79 16.63 12.04
CA SER A 44 -5.71 16.38 13.00
C SER A 44 -5.51 14.90 13.33
N ARG A 45 -6.48 14.03 13.01
CA ARG A 45 -6.41 12.60 13.30
C ARG A 45 -6.35 11.80 12.00
N LEU A 46 -5.22 11.15 11.77
CA LEU A 46 -4.99 10.34 10.58
C LEU A 46 -5.47 8.89 10.79
N ILE A 47 -6.01 8.28 9.74
CA ILE A 47 -6.31 6.84 9.71
C ILE A 47 -4.99 6.07 9.75
N GLY A 48 -4.91 5.06 10.61
CA GLY A 48 -3.72 4.25 10.80
C GLY A 48 -2.88 4.71 11.98
N GLN A 49 -1.64 4.25 12.03
CA GLN A 49 -0.72 4.51 13.13
C GLN A 49 0.73 4.41 12.67
N GLY A 50 1.63 5.05 13.44
CA GLY A 50 3.06 5.05 13.18
C GLY A 50 3.48 6.14 12.19
N MET A 51 4.65 5.97 11.61
CA MET A 51 5.32 7.03 10.83
C MET A 51 4.83 7.18 9.39
N ASP A 52 4.10 6.18 8.84
CA ASP A 52 3.66 6.23 7.45
C ASP A 52 2.52 7.22 7.18
N PRO A 53 1.45 7.33 8.00
CA PRO A 53 0.34 8.23 7.73
C PRO A 53 0.74 9.70 7.55
N PRO A 54 1.61 10.32 8.37
CA PRO A 54 2.07 11.70 8.13
C PRO A 54 2.87 11.86 6.83
N LEU A 55 3.74 10.90 6.49
CA LEU A 55 4.45 10.87 5.20
C LEU A 55 3.48 10.79 4.03
N MET A 56 2.50 9.90 4.11
CA MET A 56 1.49 9.72 3.05
C MET A 56 0.66 11.00 2.87
N ALA A 57 0.28 11.67 3.94
CA ALA A 57 -0.38 12.98 3.87
C ALA A 57 0.55 14.05 3.26
N TRP A 58 1.85 14.00 3.57
CA TRP A 58 2.83 14.90 2.99
C TRP A 58 2.94 14.73 1.46
N PHE A 59 2.92 13.51 0.91
CA PHE A 59 2.93 13.29 -0.54
C PHE A 59 1.75 13.97 -1.24
N LEU A 60 0.56 13.96 -0.63
CA LEU A 60 -0.59 14.70 -1.16
C LEU A 60 -0.33 16.21 -1.14
N GLY A 61 0.20 16.72 -0.04
CA GLY A 61 0.57 18.13 0.11
C GLY A 61 1.60 18.58 -0.92
N TRP A 62 2.69 17.81 -1.07
CA TRP A 62 3.72 18.10 -2.07
C TRP A 62 3.17 18.10 -3.50
N SER A 63 2.43 17.06 -3.88
CA SER A 63 1.90 16.95 -5.24
C SER A 63 0.96 18.12 -5.57
N ALA A 64 0.09 18.51 -4.65
CA ALA A 64 -0.81 19.65 -4.82
C ALA A 64 -0.03 20.97 -4.94
N PHE A 65 0.99 21.16 -4.10
CA PHE A 65 1.89 22.33 -4.15
C PHE A 65 2.67 22.36 -5.46
N ALA A 66 3.31 21.27 -5.86
CA ALA A 66 4.11 21.19 -7.08
C ALA A 66 3.29 21.50 -8.33
N ILE A 67 2.07 20.92 -8.45
CA ILE A 67 1.17 21.17 -9.58
C ILE A 67 0.80 22.68 -9.67
N THR A 68 0.48 23.31 -8.55
CA THR A 68 0.05 24.73 -8.54
C THR A 68 1.19 25.71 -8.74
N HIS A 69 2.42 25.30 -8.41
CA HIS A 69 3.63 26.13 -8.58
C HIS A 69 4.44 25.76 -9.83
N HIS A 70 3.87 24.92 -10.72
CA HIS A 70 4.53 24.46 -11.96
C HIS A 70 5.89 23.79 -11.73
N LEU A 71 6.03 23.07 -10.59
CA LEU A 71 7.19 22.26 -10.26
C LEU A 71 6.96 20.82 -10.72
N ASP A 72 8.06 20.04 -10.82
CA ASP A 72 7.96 18.62 -11.11
C ASP A 72 7.37 17.88 -9.88
N PRO A 73 6.16 17.30 -9.95
CA PRO A 73 5.56 16.58 -8.83
C PRO A 73 6.29 15.26 -8.50
N LEU A 74 7.14 14.76 -9.39
CA LEU A 74 7.90 13.51 -9.20
C LEU A 74 9.22 13.72 -8.46
N LEU A 75 9.67 14.98 -8.31
CA LEU A 75 10.89 15.34 -7.59
C LEU A 75 10.60 16.34 -6.48
N SER A 76 10.78 15.95 -5.24
CA SER A 76 10.73 16.91 -4.15
C SER A 76 12.08 17.58 -3.94
N THR A 77 12.06 18.92 -3.89
CA THR A 77 13.22 19.77 -3.57
C THR A 77 13.08 20.45 -2.22
N VAL A 78 12.02 20.14 -1.44
CA VAL A 78 11.73 20.78 -0.15
C VAL A 78 12.00 19.89 1.06
N ALA A 79 12.20 18.59 0.85
CA ALA A 79 12.64 17.65 1.88
C ALA A 79 13.93 16.97 1.44
N ASN A 80 14.74 16.48 2.40
CA ASN A 80 16.05 15.90 2.17
C ASN A 80 17.01 16.87 1.43
N VAL A 81 16.97 18.15 1.78
CA VAL A 81 17.86 19.13 1.12
C VAL A 81 19.32 18.98 1.57
N PRO A 82 20.29 19.22 0.67
CA PRO A 82 20.13 19.80 -0.67
C PRO A 82 19.71 18.80 -1.76
N ASP A 83 19.77 17.51 -1.50
CA ASP A 83 19.71 16.44 -2.52
C ASP A 83 18.29 16.20 -3.08
N GLY A 84 17.26 16.41 -2.27
CA GLY A 84 15.87 16.16 -2.66
C GLY A 84 15.49 14.66 -2.63
N MET A 85 14.31 14.33 -3.15
CA MET A 85 13.78 12.96 -3.21
C MET A 85 13.12 12.66 -4.55
N ASN A 86 13.46 11.52 -5.15
CA ASN A 86 12.74 10.97 -6.29
C ASN A 86 11.49 10.22 -5.79
N LEU A 87 10.32 10.81 -6.03
CA LEU A 87 9.07 10.31 -5.47
C LEU A 87 8.55 9.05 -6.17
N MET A 88 9.05 8.73 -7.36
CA MET A 88 8.72 7.46 -8.03
C MET A 88 9.30 6.23 -7.32
N TRP A 89 10.31 6.39 -6.45
CA TRP A 89 10.82 5.32 -5.59
C TRP A 89 10.15 5.27 -4.22
N ASN A 90 9.27 6.23 -3.92
CA ASN A 90 8.65 6.41 -2.62
C ASN A 90 7.17 6.00 -2.57
N THR A 91 6.64 5.39 -3.63
CA THR A 91 5.21 5.02 -3.77
C THR A 91 4.30 6.22 -3.44
N ALA A 92 4.66 7.40 -3.95
CA ALA A 92 3.97 8.66 -3.66
C ALA A 92 2.62 8.80 -4.42
N TYR A 93 2.16 7.74 -5.06
CA TYR A 93 0.87 7.58 -5.74
C TYR A 93 0.45 8.83 -6.54
N PRO A 94 1.23 9.23 -7.57
CA PRO A 94 1.01 10.51 -8.26
C PRO A 94 -0.39 10.66 -8.88
N LEU A 95 -1.04 9.59 -9.33
CA LEU A 95 -2.40 9.67 -9.87
C LEU A 95 -3.45 10.01 -8.80
N PRO A 96 -3.58 9.29 -7.68
CA PRO A 96 -4.46 9.70 -6.58
C PRO A 96 -4.14 11.10 -6.05
N ALA A 97 -2.85 11.45 -5.92
CA ALA A 97 -2.45 12.75 -5.43
C ALA A 97 -2.89 13.89 -6.37
N ALA A 98 -2.75 13.72 -7.68
CA ALA A 98 -3.23 14.70 -8.67
C ALA A 98 -4.75 14.84 -8.65
N LEU A 99 -5.49 13.72 -8.55
CA LEU A 99 -6.96 13.72 -8.47
C LEU A 99 -7.48 14.39 -7.19
N LEU A 100 -6.77 14.23 -6.08
CA LEU A 100 -7.12 14.80 -4.78
C LEU A 100 -6.51 16.21 -4.55
N ALA A 101 -5.71 16.74 -5.49
CA ALA A 101 -5.08 18.04 -5.35
C ALA A 101 -6.09 19.17 -5.03
N PRO A 102 -7.27 19.28 -5.66
CA PRO A 102 -8.25 20.31 -5.30
C PRO A 102 -8.72 20.18 -3.84
N ILE A 103 -8.93 18.95 -3.35
CA ILE A 103 -9.32 18.69 -1.95
C ILE A 103 -8.16 19.04 -1.00
N THR A 104 -6.93 18.63 -1.37
CA THR A 104 -5.73 18.92 -0.58
C THR A 104 -5.50 20.43 -0.43
N LEU A 105 -5.71 21.20 -1.48
CA LEU A 105 -5.55 22.67 -1.48
C LEU A 105 -6.65 23.38 -0.67
N THR A 106 -7.84 22.83 -0.61
CA THR A 106 -8.99 23.48 0.06
C THR A 106 -9.21 23.02 1.49
N LEU A 107 -9.00 21.72 1.76
CA LEU A 107 -9.28 21.09 3.06
C LEU A 107 -8.01 20.56 3.75
N GLY A 108 -6.87 20.67 3.12
CA GLY A 108 -5.58 20.24 3.67
C GLY A 108 -5.25 18.76 3.43
N SER A 109 -3.97 18.44 3.63
CA SER A 109 -3.41 17.12 3.31
C SER A 109 -3.90 16.01 4.26
N ALA A 110 -4.16 16.31 5.52
CA ALA A 110 -4.70 15.35 6.49
C ALA A 110 -6.11 14.88 6.11
N PHE A 111 -6.99 15.83 5.75
CA PHE A 111 -8.34 15.52 5.28
C PHE A 111 -8.31 14.70 3.98
N ALA A 112 -7.48 15.13 3.02
CA ALA A 112 -7.33 14.44 1.74
C ALA A 112 -6.81 12.99 1.92
N TYR A 113 -5.88 12.77 2.86
CA TYR A 113 -5.39 11.44 3.22
C TYR A 113 -6.51 10.55 3.79
N ASN A 114 -7.28 11.03 4.76
CA ASN A 114 -8.40 10.30 5.34
C ASN A 114 -9.48 9.97 4.30
N LEU A 115 -9.76 10.91 3.40
CA LEU A 115 -10.67 10.68 2.27
C LEU A 115 -10.13 9.60 1.34
N MET A 116 -8.85 9.65 0.99
CA MET A 116 -8.20 8.65 0.14
C MET A 116 -8.28 7.25 0.74
N CYS A 117 -7.95 7.09 2.04
CA CYS A 117 -8.06 5.79 2.73
C CYS A 117 -9.50 5.25 2.72
N THR A 118 -10.48 6.12 2.96
CA THR A 118 -11.90 5.74 2.96
C THR A 118 -12.38 5.33 1.56
N LEU A 119 -12.00 6.08 0.53
CA LEU A 119 -12.30 5.77 -0.86
C LEU A 119 -11.61 4.48 -1.32
N ALA A 120 -10.38 4.24 -0.89
CA ALA A 120 -9.59 3.06 -1.27
C ALA A 120 -10.31 1.76 -0.92
N VAL A 121 -10.73 1.61 0.32
CA VAL A 121 -11.45 0.43 0.82
C VAL A 121 -12.82 0.29 0.15
N ALA A 122 -13.59 1.39 0.08
CA ALA A 122 -14.93 1.39 -0.49
C ALA A 122 -14.95 1.07 -2.00
N LEU A 123 -14.04 1.66 -2.79
CA LEU A 123 -13.92 1.40 -4.23
C LEU A 123 -13.44 -0.01 -4.50
N SER A 124 -12.53 -0.54 -3.68
CA SER A 124 -12.06 -1.93 -3.79
C SER A 124 -13.20 -2.92 -3.53
N ALA A 125 -13.99 -2.70 -2.47
CA ALA A 125 -15.19 -3.50 -2.20
C ALA A 125 -16.22 -3.40 -3.34
N TRP A 126 -16.46 -2.20 -3.83
CA TRP A 126 -17.45 -1.94 -4.88
C TRP A 126 -17.08 -2.58 -6.22
N THR A 127 -15.83 -2.45 -6.67
CA THR A 127 -15.39 -3.07 -7.93
C THR A 127 -15.41 -4.59 -7.83
N ALA A 128 -14.99 -5.17 -6.69
CA ALA A 128 -15.13 -6.59 -6.45
C ALA A 128 -16.61 -7.03 -6.49
N PHE A 129 -17.52 -6.29 -5.83
CA PHE A 129 -18.97 -6.53 -5.91
C PHE A 129 -19.48 -6.57 -7.35
N LEU A 130 -19.08 -5.58 -8.17
CA LEU A 130 -19.50 -5.51 -9.57
C LEU A 130 -18.99 -6.71 -10.39
N VAL A 131 -17.72 -7.07 -10.20
CA VAL A 131 -17.06 -8.13 -10.97
C VAL A 131 -17.53 -9.51 -10.51
N ILE A 132 -17.55 -9.79 -9.21
CA ILE A 132 -18.05 -11.06 -8.64
C ILE A 132 -19.50 -11.30 -9.09
N GLY A 133 -20.27 -10.24 -9.15
CA GLY A 133 -21.61 -10.30 -9.63
C GLY A 133 -21.80 -10.82 -11.04
N ARG A 134 -20.78 -10.94 -11.87
CA ARG A 134 -20.86 -11.64 -13.16
C ARG A 134 -20.86 -13.15 -13.03
N TYR A 135 -20.38 -13.66 -11.88
CA TYR A 135 -20.18 -15.07 -11.65
C TYR A 135 -21.25 -15.69 -10.72
N VAL A 136 -22.04 -14.85 -10.05
CA VAL A 136 -23.12 -15.29 -9.14
C VAL A 136 -24.48 -14.75 -9.60
N ARG A 137 -25.56 -15.48 -9.27
CA ARG A 137 -26.94 -15.12 -9.62
C ARG A 137 -27.54 -14.09 -8.66
N GLN A 138 -27.25 -14.29 -7.38
CA GLN A 138 -27.84 -13.51 -6.30
C GLN A 138 -26.95 -12.31 -5.94
N TRP A 139 -27.49 -11.11 -6.01
CA TRP A 139 -26.74 -9.90 -5.66
C TRP A 139 -26.21 -9.87 -4.21
N PRO A 140 -26.91 -10.46 -3.19
CA PRO A 140 -26.35 -10.50 -1.84
C PRO A 140 -25.06 -11.34 -1.76
N ALA A 141 -24.95 -12.39 -2.57
CA ALA A 141 -23.71 -13.17 -2.66
C ALA A 141 -22.54 -12.33 -3.19
N ALA A 142 -22.78 -11.53 -4.24
CA ALA A 142 -21.78 -10.60 -4.73
C ALA A 142 -21.42 -9.53 -3.69
N ALA A 143 -22.41 -9.04 -2.93
CA ALA A 143 -22.17 -8.04 -1.89
C ALA A 143 -21.29 -8.59 -0.74
N VAL A 144 -21.54 -9.84 -0.32
CA VAL A 144 -20.66 -10.50 0.67
C VAL A 144 -19.24 -10.67 0.12
N GLY A 145 -19.09 -11.03 -1.16
CA GLY A 145 -17.77 -11.09 -1.81
C GLY A 145 -17.07 -9.74 -1.84
N GLY A 146 -17.76 -8.66 -2.24
CA GLY A 146 -17.22 -7.31 -2.21
C GLY A 146 -16.80 -6.89 -0.80
N LEU A 147 -17.63 -7.17 0.21
CA LEU A 147 -17.32 -6.91 1.61
C LEU A 147 -16.05 -7.65 2.05
N LEU A 148 -15.95 -8.96 1.76
CA LEU A 148 -14.76 -9.73 2.12
C LEU A 148 -13.50 -9.18 1.45
N TYR A 149 -13.56 -8.76 0.20
CA TYR A 149 -12.38 -8.22 -0.48
C TYR A 149 -11.95 -6.87 0.08
N GLY A 150 -12.85 -5.87 0.09
CA GLY A 150 -12.51 -4.51 0.47
C GLY A 150 -12.21 -4.32 1.97
N PHE A 151 -12.85 -5.14 2.84
CA PHE A 151 -12.65 -5.10 4.29
C PHE A 151 -11.92 -6.33 4.82
N SER A 152 -11.14 -7.01 3.96
CA SER A 152 -10.35 -8.16 4.36
C SER A 152 -9.29 -7.79 5.41
N PRO A 153 -8.84 -8.74 6.21
CA PRO A 153 -7.71 -8.53 7.11
C PRO A 153 -6.47 -7.96 6.42
N ALA A 154 -6.19 -8.34 5.18
CA ALA A 154 -5.08 -7.77 4.41
C ALA A 154 -5.31 -6.28 4.09
N MET A 155 -6.51 -5.90 3.62
CA MET A 155 -6.83 -4.50 3.36
C MET A 155 -6.80 -3.66 4.65
N MET A 156 -7.33 -4.21 5.75
CA MET A 156 -7.32 -3.49 7.03
C MET A 156 -5.91 -3.36 7.60
N ALA A 157 -5.08 -4.39 7.51
CA ALA A 157 -3.69 -4.31 7.94
C ALA A 157 -2.93 -3.23 7.14
N GLN A 158 -3.09 -3.19 5.81
CA GLN A 158 -2.47 -2.15 4.98
C GLN A 158 -3.09 -0.75 5.21
N SER A 159 -4.31 -0.65 5.71
CA SER A 159 -4.92 0.64 6.08
C SER A 159 -4.24 1.31 7.28
N LEU A 160 -3.31 0.64 7.96
CA LEU A 160 -2.52 1.23 9.04
C LEU A 160 -1.51 2.29 8.56
N GLY A 161 -1.13 2.30 7.27
CA GLY A 161 -0.19 3.29 6.74
C GLY A 161 0.04 3.23 5.23
N HIS A 162 -0.49 2.23 4.52
CA HIS A 162 -0.18 1.98 3.10
C HIS A 162 -1.41 2.11 2.19
N PRO A 163 -2.01 3.31 2.04
CA PRO A 163 -3.23 3.50 1.24
C PRO A 163 -3.06 3.11 -0.22
N PHE A 164 -1.86 3.17 -0.77
CA PHE A 164 -1.54 2.72 -2.12
C PHE A 164 -1.74 1.21 -2.34
N LEU A 165 -1.71 0.39 -1.29
CA LEU A 165 -2.02 -1.03 -1.33
C LEU A 165 -3.52 -1.30 -1.15
N THR A 166 -4.24 -0.43 -0.46
CA THR A 166 -5.70 -0.56 -0.26
C THR A 166 -6.51 0.00 -1.43
N LEU A 167 -5.90 0.79 -2.34
CA LEU A 167 -6.46 1.17 -3.64
C LEU A 167 -6.48 -0.03 -4.61
N GLY A 168 -7.00 -1.17 -4.13
CA GLY A 168 -7.02 -2.46 -4.82
C GLY A 168 -8.11 -2.63 -5.88
N PHE A 169 -8.83 -1.57 -6.24
CA PHE A 169 -9.96 -1.61 -7.15
C PHE A 169 -9.59 -2.00 -8.59
N VAL A 170 -8.32 -1.87 -8.97
CA VAL A 170 -7.83 -2.22 -10.32
C VAL A 170 -7.80 -3.74 -10.53
N ALA A 171 -7.46 -4.53 -9.52
CA ALA A 171 -7.33 -5.98 -9.65
C ALA A 171 -8.64 -6.67 -10.10
N PRO A 172 -9.82 -6.40 -9.51
CA PRO A 172 -11.09 -6.91 -10.03
C PRO A 172 -11.37 -6.47 -11.47
N LEU A 173 -11.03 -5.23 -11.84
CA LEU A 173 -11.23 -4.73 -13.20
C LEU A 173 -10.32 -5.42 -14.22
N VAL A 174 -9.08 -5.74 -13.86
CA VAL A 174 -8.19 -6.55 -14.71
C VAL A 174 -8.75 -7.95 -14.90
N LEU A 175 -9.26 -8.59 -13.86
CA LEU A 175 -9.95 -9.89 -13.97
C LEU A 175 -11.15 -9.80 -14.91
N LEU A 176 -11.93 -8.71 -14.83
CA LEU A 176 -13.06 -8.43 -15.72
C LEU A 176 -12.62 -8.35 -17.18
N VAL A 177 -11.54 -7.61 -17.47
CA VAL A 177 -11.04 -7.46 -18.85
C VAL A 177 -10.54 -8.80 -19.39
N PHE A 178 -9.86 -9.62 -18.60
CA PHE A 178 -9.45 -10.97 -19.01
C PHE A 178 -10.65 -11.90 -19.23
N ASP A 179 -11.69 -11.82 -18.41
CA ASP A 179 -12.92 -12.58 -18.61
C ASP A 179 -13.59 -12.21 -19.97
N ASP A 180 -13.71 -10.90 -20.25
CA ASP A 180 -14.30 -10.42 -21.51
C ASP A 180 -13.38 -10.69 -22.73
N LEU A 181 -12.05 -10.73 -22.56
CA LEU A 181 -11.10 -11.02 -23.64
C LEU A 181 -11.02 -12.51 -23.98
N LEU A 182 -10.91 -13.39 -22.97
CA LEU A 182 -10.54 -14.80 -23.14
C LEU A 182 -11.72 -15.74 -23.03
N ILE A 183 -12.63 -15.53 -22.09
CA ILE A 183 -13.71 -16.46 -21.74
C ILE A 183 -14.98 -16.10 -22.51
N ARG A 184 -15.52 -14.90 -22.29
CA ARG A 184 -16.79 -14.45 -22.90
C ARG A 184 -16.59 -13.94 -24.33
N ARG A 185 -15.40 -13.47 -24.66
CA ARG A 185 -15.02 -12.92 -25.98
C ARG A 185 -15.97 -11.84 -26.45
N ARG A 186 -16.40 -10.99 -25.50
CA ARG A 186 -17.49 -10.02 -25.71
C ARG A 186 -17.07 -8.83 -26.56
N TYR A 187 -15.80 -8.42 -26.45
CA TYR A 187 -15.27 -7.22 -27.07
C TYR A 187 -14.05 -7.55 -27.95
N PRO A 188 -13.71 -6.67 -28.90
CA PRO A 188 -12.52 -6.85 -29.73
C PRO A 188 -11.24 -6.78 -28.91
N PRO A 189 -10.18 -7.53 -29.28
CA PRO A 189 -8.91 -7.54 -28.55
C PRO A 189 -8.26 -6.16 -28.38
N VAL A 190 -8.38 -5.29 -29.39
CA VAL A 190 -7.83 -3.92 -29.35
C VAL A 190 -8.43 -3.11 -28.21
N LEU A 191 -9.77 -3.15 -28.04
CA LEU A 191 -10.43 -2.44 -26.94
C LEU A 191 -10.03 -3.00 -25.58
N MET A 192 -9.94 -4.32 -25.46
CA MET A 192 -9.51 -4.96 -24.21
C MET A 192 -8.04 -4.68 -23.91
N GLY A 193 -7.20 -4.61 -24.94
CA GLY A 193 -5.81 -4.19 -24.83
C GLY A 193 -5.67 -2.74 -24.35
N ALA A 194 -6.44 -1.83 -24.93
CA ALA A 194 -6.47 -0.44 -24.50
C ALA A 194 -6.91 -0.32 -23.02
N ALA A 195 -7.94 -1.08 -22.61
CA ALA A 195 -8.37 -1.13 -21.21
C ALA A 195 -7.29 -1.67 -20.27
N LEU A 196 -6.59 -2.76 -20.66
CA LEU A 196 -5.45 -3.30 -19.88
C LEU A 196 -4.31 -2.28 -19.76
N GLY A 197 -3.96 -1.60 -20.86
CA GLY A 197 -2.93 -0.58 -20.88
C GLY A 197 -3.27 0.60 -19.96
N LEU A 198 -4.53 1.06 -20.00
CA LEU A 198 -5.01 2.15 -19.13
C LEU A 198 -5.03 1.72 -17.66
N LEU A 199 -5.55 0.52 -17.34
CA LEU A 199 -5.57 -0.01 -15.98
C LEU A 199 -4.15 -0.23 -15.45
N GLY A 200 -3.24 -0.73 -16.29
CA GLY A 200 -1.83 -0.90 -15.93
C GLY A 200 -1.15 0.44 -15.63
N ALA A 201 -1.37 1.45 -16.47
CA ALA A 201 -0.83 2.79 -16.26
C ALA A 201 -1.37 3.44 -14.99
N ALA A 202 -2.69 3.34 -14.75
CA ALA A 202 -3.29 3.81 -13.51
C ALA A 202 -2.70 3.09 -12.29
N GLN A 203 -2.52 1.76 -12.36
CA GLN A 203 -1.95 0.98 -11.26
C GLN A 203 -0.49 1.32 -10.99
N LEU A 204 0.34 1.57 -12.02
CA LEU A 204 1.71 2.02 -11.84
C LEU A 204 1.75 3.36 -11.08
N LEU A 205 0.88 4.29 -11.46
CA LEU A 205 0.78 5.60 -10.83
C LEU A 205 0.06 5.59 -9.46
N ILE A 206 -0.43 4.43 -9.02
CA ILE A 206 -0.93 4.17 -7.66
C ILE A 206 0.12 3.41 -6.85
N SER A 207 0.61 2.29 -7.38
CA SER A 207 1.55 1.40 -6.73
C SER A 207 2.19 0.45 -7.75
N GLU A 208 3.50 0.58 -7.96
CA GLU A 208 4.29 -0.31 -8.83
C GLU A 208 4.30 -1.74 -8.29
N GLU A 209 4.37 -1.89 -6.97
CA GLU A 209 4.37 -3.19 -6.30
C GLU A 209 3.07 -3.96 -6.59
N GLN A 210 1.93 -3.29 -6.47
CA GLN A 210 0.63 -3.90 -6.79
C GLN A 210 0.50 -4.19 -8.29
N LEU A 211 1.07 -3.36 -9.17
CA LEU A 211 1.11 -3.64 -10.61
C LEU A 211 1.89 -4.93 -10.87
N ALA A 212 3.07 -5.09 -10.26
CA ALA A 212 3.88 -6.31 -10.40
C ALA A 212 3.12 -7.55 -9.89
N ALA A 213 2.44 -7.45 -8.76
CA ALA A 213 1.62 -8.53 -8.21
C ALA A 213 0.43 -8.90 -9.11
N ILE A 214 -0.28 -7.89 -9.66
CA ILE A 214 -1.38 -8.10 -10.61
C ILE A 214 -0.87 -8.74 -11.92
N ALA A 215 0.26 -8.27 -12.44
CA ALA A 215 0.87 -8.85 -13.64
C ALA A 215 1.27 -10.30 -13.42
N LEU A 216 1.91 -10.60 -12.29
CA LEU A 216 2.31 -11.95 -11.89
C LEU A 216 1.10 -12.90 -11.82
N ILE A 217 0.06 -12.53 -11.07
CA ILE A 217 -1.11 -13.40 -10.92
C ILE A 217 -1.91 -13.52 -12.21
N SER A 218 -1.90 -12.49 -13.08
CA SER A 218 -2.50 -12.56 -14.41
C SER A 218 -1.77 -13.54 -15.30
N LEU A 219 -0.44 -13.52 -15.30
CA LEU A 219 0.38 -14.50 -16.03
C LEU A 219 0.10 -15.92 -15.53
N LEU A 220 0.10 -16.13 -14.20
CA LEU A 220 -0.20 -17.43 -13.61
C LEU A 220 -1.62 -17.90 -13.96
N GLY A 221 -2.60 -17.00 -13.98
CA GLY A 221 -3.98 -17.30 -14.39
C GLY A 221 -4.08 -17.72 -15.86
N ILE A 222 -3.37 -17.02 -16.77
CA ILE A 222 -3.31 -17.37 -18.19
C ILE A 222 -2.64 -18.75 -18.38
N LEU A 223 -1.54 -19.02 -17.70
CA LEU A 223 -0.86 -20.31 -17.73
C LEU A 223 -1.76 -21.44 -17.20
N LEU A 224 -2.50 -21.19 -16.13
CA LEU A 224 -3.46 -22.16 -15.60
C LEU A 224 -4.57 -22.48 -16.60
N LEU A 225 -5.14 -21.45 -17.26
CA LEU A 225 -6.14 -21.64 -18.29
C LEU A 225 -5.57 -22.38 -19.51
N ALA A 226 -4.37 -22.08 -19.92
CA ALA A 226 -3.69 -22.73 -21.04
C ALA A 226 -3.40 -24.22 -20.75
N THR A 227 -2.92 -24.54 -19.56
CA THR A 227 -2.66 -25.94 -19.16
C THR A 227 -3.94 -26.76 -19.01
N ALA A 228 -5.01 -26.14 -18.51
CA ALA A 228 -6.32 -26.78 -18.38
C ALA A 228 -7.03 -27.02 -19.73
N ASN A 229 -6.74 -26.20 -20.75
CA ASN A 229 -7.46 -26.19 -22.02
C ASN A 229 -6.51 -26.08 -23.22
N ARG A 230 -5.57 -26.99 -23.36
CA ARG A 230 -4.50 -26.96 -24.39
C ARG A 230 -5.02 -26.79 -25.82
N HIS A 231 -6.21 -27.33 -26.12
CA HIS A 231 -6.81 -27.26 -27.47
C HIS A 231 -7.27 -25.85 -27.87
N VAL A 232 -7.52 -24.96 -26.91
CA VAL A 232 -7.96 -23.59 -27.21
C VAL A 232 -6.80 -22.59 -27.22
N VAL A 233 -5.57 -23.01 -26.90
CA VAL A 233 -4.39 -22.15 -26.83
C VAL A 233 -4.15 -21.37 -28.13
N PRO A 234 -4.16 -21.96 -29.34
CA PRO A 234 -3.95 -21.20 -30.57
C PRO A 234 -4.99 -20.08 -30.76
N ALA A 235 -6.27 -20.40 -30.56
CA ALA A 235 -7.35 -19.42 -30.65
C ALA A 235 -7.31 -18.36 -29.54
N THR A 236 -6.69 -18.65 -28.43
CA THR A 236 -6.46 -17.69 -27.33
C THR A 236 -5.32 -16.75 -27.67
N LEU A 237 -4.22 -17.25 -28.23
CA LEU A 237 -3.07 -16.45 -28.65
C LEU A 237 -3.45 -15.42 -29.74
N THR A 238 -4.33 -15.77 -30.71
CA THR A 238 -4.79 -14.81 -31.72
C THR A 238 -5.54 -13.61 -31.13
N ARG A 239 -6.05 -13.73 -29.91
CA ARG A 239 -6.69 -12.62 -29.19
C ARG A 239 -5.73 -11.93 -28.21
N LEU A 240 -4.89 -12.70 -27.52
CA LEU A 240 -3.95 -12.16 -26.53
C LEU A 240 -2.88 -11.29 -27.19
N LEU A 241 -2.25 -11.74 -28.28
CA LEU A 241 -1.14 -11.01 -28.91
C LEU A 241 -1.53 -9.59 -29.33
N PRO A 242 -2.63 -9.36 -30.11
CA PRO A 242 -3.01 -7.99 -30.44
C PRO A 242 -3.48 -7.18 -29.22
N ALA A 243 -4.12 -7.82 -28.23
CA ALA A 243 -4.50 -7.13 -27.00
C ALA A 243 -3.26 -6.67 -26.22
N PHE A 244 -2.27 -7.52 -26.04
CA PHE A 244 -1.02 -7.15 -25.34
C PHE A 244 -0.19 -6.12 -26.11
N ALA A 245 -0.14 -6.21 -27.44
CA ALA A 245 0.54 -5.19 -28.26
C ALA A 245 -0.07 -3.80 -28.03
N VAL A 246 -1.41 -3.69 -28.05
CA VAL A 246 -2.11 -2.45 -27.76
C VAL A 246 -1.92 -2.03 -26.28
N ALA A 247 -2.00 -2.98 -25.35
CA ALA A 247 -1.81 -2.71 -23.92
C ALA A 247 -0.41 -2.13 -23.63
N ILE A 248 0.63 -2.72 -24.21
CA ILE A 248 2.01 -2.24 -24.10
C ILE A 248 2.15 -0.85 -24.71
N GLY A 249 1.54 -0.60 -25.88
CA GLY A 249 1.58 0.71 -26.53
C GLY A 249 0.90 1.79 -25.68
N VAL A 250 -0.33 1.53 -25.21
CA VAL A 250 -1.10 2.48 -24.37
C VAL A 250 -0.38 2.70 -23.03
N PHE A 251 0.04 1.63 -22.36
CA PHE A 251 0.80 1.69 -21.13
C PHE A 251 2.08 2.50 -21.33
N GLY A 252 2.90 2.14 -22.34
CA GLY A 252 4.17 2.80 -22.61
C GLY A 252 4.03 4.30 -22.84
N VAL A 253 3.03 4.74 -23.63
CA VAL A 253 2.79 6.17 -23.85
C VAL A 253 2.41 6.90 -22.56
N LEU A 254 1.52 6.30 -21.74
CA LEU A 254 1.02 6.96 -20.53
C LEU A 254 2.05 7.02 -19.40
N VAL A 255 2.96 6.05 -19.31
CA VAL A 255 3.92 5.95 -18.22
C VAL A 255 5.36 6.26 -18.62
N ALA A 256 5.61 6.60 -19.89
CA ALA A 256 6.96 6.86 -20.39
C ALA A 256 7.73 7.87 -19.52
N VAL A 257 7.12 9.02 -19.25
CA VAL A 257 7.76 10.07 -18.44
C VAL A 257 8.02 9.61 -17.00
N PRO A 258 7.01 9.16 -16.21
CA PRO A 258 7.26 8.71 -14.84
C PRO A 258 8.22 7.51 -14.78
N ALA A 259 8.14 6.55 -15.71
CA ALA A 259 9.05 5.40 -15.74
C ALA A 259 10.50 5.81 -16.07
N LEU A 260 10.69 6.66 -17.08
CA LEU A 260 12.03 7.20 -17.39
C LEU A 260 12.58 8.01 -16.21
N PHE A 261 11.73 8.80 -15.54
CA PHE A 261 12.14 9.54 -14.36
C PHE A 261 12.53 8.60 -13.20
N GLN A 262 11.77 7.54 -12.96
CA GLN A 262 12.10 6.56 -11.94
C GLN A 262 13.47 5.92 -12.16
N PHE A 263 13.73 5.40 -13.38
CA PHE A 263 14.92 4.61 -13.64
C PHE A 263 16.16 5.42 -14.05
N PHE A 264 15.98 6.62 -14.58
CA PHE A 264 17.07 7.46 -15.12
C PHE A 264 17.13 8.84 -14.48
N GLY A 265 16.12 9.23 -13.68
CA GLY A 265 16.07 10.51 -12.97
C GLY A 265 17.08 10.60 -11.82
N PRO A 266 17.14 11.76 -11.13
CA PRO A 266 18.02 11.98 -9.98
C PRO A 266 17.58 11.14 -8.78
N GLN A 267 18.46 11.06 -7.77
CA GLN A 267 18.18 10.44 -6.47
C GLN A 267 17.66 9.00 -6.55
N ARG A 268 18.23 8.21 -7.47
CA ARG A 268 17.92 6.79 -7.57
C ARG A 268 18.57 6.04 -6.41
N PRO A 269 17.81 5.25 -5.67
CA PRO A 269 18.38 4.37 -4.68
C PRO A 269 19.13 3.20 -5.36
N THR A 270 20.11 2.66 -4.65
CA THR A 270 20.86 1.46 -5.03
C THR A 270 20.71 0.40 -3.96
N GLY A 271 20.74 -0.86 -4.34
CA GLY A 271 20.63 -1.99 -3.40
C GLY A 271 19.19 -2.43 -3.10
N LEU A 272 19.03 -3.21 -2.05
CA LEU A 272 17.76 -3.73 -1.58
C LEU A 272 17.15 -2.79 -0.53
N PHE A 273 15.84 -2.53 -0.61
CA PHE A 273 15.14 -1.74 0.41
C PHE A 273 14.85 -2.55 1.67
N GLN A 274 14.67 -3.85 1.51
CA GLN A 274 14.36 -4.77 2.59
C GLN A 274 15.17 -6.05 2.42
N GLN A 275 15.45 -6.72 3.53
CA GLN A 275 16.06 -8.04 3.48
C GLN A 275 15.09 -9.03 2.79
N PRO A 276 15.58 -9.83 1.85
CA PRO A 276 14.74 -10.84 1.22
C PRO A 276 14.15 -11.79 2.25
N ASN A 277 12.86 -12.14 2.08
CA ASN A 277 12.15 -13.08 2.95
C ASN A 277 11.93 -12.59 4.39
N GLU A 278 11.95 -11.26 4.62
CA GLU A 278 11.65 -10.64 5.91
C GLU A 278 10.15 -10.39 6.09
N TYR A 279 9.51 -9.78 5.10
CA TYR A 279 8.10 -9.45 5.15
C TYR A 279 7.27 -10.56 4.47
N VAL A 280 7.05 -11.64 5.21
CA VAL A 280 6.35 -12.85 4.75
C VAL A 280 5.18 -13.19 5.65
N SER A 281 4.19 -13.89 5.11
CA SER A 281 3.11 -14.44 5.93
C SER A 281 3.61 -15.65 6.72
N ASP A 282 3.54 -15.57 8.05
CA ASP A 282 3.74 -16.74 8.91
C ASP A 282 2.62 -17.76 8.70
N LEU A 283 2.92 -19.06 8.74
CA LEU A 283 1.90 -20.11 8.59
C LEU A 283 0.76 -19.97 9.60
N LEU A 284 1.07 -19.59 10.82
CA LEU A 284 0.06 -19.40 11.87
C LEU A 284 -0.74 -18.10 11.67
N ASN A 285 -0.23 -17.12 10.94
CA ASN A 285 -0.98 -15.89 10.66
C ASN A 285 -2.29 -16.17 9.90
N PHE A 286 -2.39 -17.25 9.12
CA PHE A 286 -3.64 -17.62 8.46
C PHE A 286 -4.78 -17.97 9.43
N VAL A 287 -4.45 -18.36 10.66
CA VAL A 287 -5.43 -18.82 11.67
C VAL A 287 -5.35 -18.06 12.99
N VAL A 288 -4.26 -17.36 13.27
CA VAL A 288 -4.07 -16.57 14.48
C VAL A 288 -4.43 -15.11 14.18
N PRO A 289 -5.46 -14.53 14.84
CA PRO A 289 -5.87 -13.14 14.61
C PRO A 289 -4.83 -12.17 15.13
N THR A 290 -4.71 -11.04 14.45
CA THR A 290 -3.80 -9.95 14.80
C THR A 290 -4.56 -8.79 15.47
N PRO A 291 -3.89 -7.74 15.97
CA PRO A 291 -4.58 -6.60 16.58
C PRO A 291 -5.53 -5.84 15.63
N VAL A 292 -5.47 -6.12 14.33
CA VAL A 292 -6.36 -5.52 13.33
C VAL A 292 -7.77 -6.12 13.36
N GLN A 293 -7.96 -7.31 13.98
CA GLN A 293 -9.26 -7.94 14.13
C GLN A 293 -9.91 -7.61 15.48
N GLN A 294 -11.24 -7.44 15.47
CA GLN A 294 -12.05 -7.21 16.68
C GLN A 294 -11.93 -8.37 17.67
N ILE A 295 -11.88 -9.61 17.16
CA ILE A 295 -11.72 -10.81 17.97
C ILE A 295 -10.26 -11.25 17.91
N ALA A 296 -9.42 -10.68 18.77
CA ALA A 296 -8.01 -10.98 18.88
C ALA A 296 -7.60 -11.27 20.35
N PRO A 297 -7.83 -12.48 20.85
CA PRO A 297 -7.60 -12.82 22.26
C PRO A 297 -6.19 -12.48 22.74
N GLY A 298 -6.11 -11.89 23.96
CA GLY A 298 -4.85 -11.42 24.53
C GLY A 298 -3.82 -12.54 24.79
N TRP A 299 -4.28 -13.78 25.07
CA TRP A 299 -3.39 -14.93 25.28
C TRP A 299 -2.61 -15.34 24.01
N LEU A 300 -3.04 -14.88 22.81
CA LEU A 300 -2.30 -15.06 21.55
C LEU A 300 -1.26 -13.93 21.32
N ALA A 301 -1.19 -12.92 22.17
CA ALA A 301 -0.31 -11.77 21.95
C ALA A 301 1.16 -12.18 21.83
N GLY A 302 1.66 -13.02 22.76
CA GLY A 302 3.03 -13.49 22.73
C GLY A 302 3.38 -14.31 21.48
N LEU A 303 2.41 -15.03 20.90
CA LEU A 303 2.63 -15.77 19.67
C LEU A 303 2.75 -14.84 18.45
N ARG A 304 1.77 -13.92 18.28
CA ARG A 304 1.75 -13.04 17.12
C ARG A 304 2.88 -11.99 17.12
N GLN A 305 3.38 -11.58 18.29
CA GLN A 305 4.53 -10.67 18.39
C GLN A 305 5.81 -11.24 17.79
N ASN A 306 5.89 -12.56 17.62
CA ASN A 306 7.02 -13.22 16.98
C ASN A 306 6.93 -13.23 15.44
N PHE A 307 5.77 -12.87 14.84
CA PHE A 307 5.65 -12.82 13.39
C PHE A 307 6.61 -11.80 12.78
N HIS A 308 7.24 -12.16 11.66
CA HIS A 308 8.17 -11.27 10.97
C HIS A 308 7.47 -10.02 10.40
N GLY A 309 8.22 -8.95 10.27
CA GLY A 309 7.71 -7.66 9.83
C GLY A 309 6.94 -6.93 10.93
N ASN A 310 5.92 -6.19 10.55
CA ASN A 310 5.08 -5.39 11.45
C ASN A 310 3.59 -5.71 11.27
N VAL A 311 2.72 -5.12 12.09
CA VAL A 311 1.28 -5.39 12.08
C VAL A 311 0.64 -5.12 10.72
N SER A 312 1.14 -4.16 9.93
CA SER A 312 0.63 -3.88 8.58
C SER A 312 0.86 -5.06 7.62
N GLU A 313 1.88 -5.87 7.85
CA GLU A 313 2.22 -7.02 7.02
C GLU A 313 1.62 -8.35 7.51
N TRP A 314 0.93 -8.36 8.66
CA TRP A 314 0.28 -9.56 9.22
C TRP A 314 -1.15 -9.75 8.70
N GLY A 315 -1.40 -9.44 7.44
CA GLY A 315 -2.72 -9.41 6.83
C GLY A 315 -3.25 -10.76 6.31
N ALA A 316 -2.55 -11.88 6.51
CA ALA A 316 -2.93 -13.16 5.93
C ALA A 316 -4.09 -13.89 6.66
N TYR A 317 -4.62 -13.33 7.74
CA TYR A 317 -5.62 -13.98 8.58
C TYR A 317 -6.92 -14.30 7.84
N LEU A 318 -7.22 -15.58 7.69
CA LEU A 318 -8.51 -16.11 7.19
C LEU A 318 -9.40 -16.59 8.36
N GLY A 319 -8.77 -16.96 9.46
CA GLY A 319 -9.45 -17.63 10.57
C GLY A 319 -9.89 -19.05 10.23
N LEU A 320 -9.98 -19.91 11.24
CA LEU A 320 -10.38 -21.32 11.06
C LEU A 320 -11.76 -21.46 10.40
N PRO A 321 -12.81 -20.65 10.75
CA PRO A 321 -14.12 -20.82 10.14
C PRO A 321 -14.15 -20.51 8.65
N LEU A 322 -13.52 -19.41 8.20
CA LEU A 322 -13.48 -19.09 6.77
C LEU A 322 -12.58 -20.07 6.01
N LEU A 323 -11.39 -20.36 6.53
CA LEU A 323 -10.45 -21.30 5.90
C LEU A 323 -11.11 -22.68 5.73
N GLY A 324 -11.74 -23.21 6.78
CA GLY A 324 -12.46 -24.47 6.72
C GLY A 324 -13.61 -24.46 5.72
N LEU A 325 -14.38 -23.36 5.67
CA LEU A 325 -15.46 -23.18 4.70
C LEU A 325 -14.95 -23.16 3.26
N LEU A 326 -13.88 -22.39 2.98
CA LEU A 326 -13.30 -22.28 1.64
C LEU A 326 -12.71 -23.61 1.15
N VAL A 327 -11.99 -24.33 2.02
CA VAL A 327 -11.45 -25.66 1.71
C VAL A 327 -12.58 -26.66 1.45
N TRP A 328 -13.56 -26.71 2.35
CA TRP A 328 -14.72 -27.60 2.18
C TRP A 328 -15.47 -27.29 0.88
N TRP A 329 -15.72 -26.02 0.56
CA TRP A 329 -16.41 -25.60 -0.66
C TRP A 329 -15.59 -25.92 -1.92
N ALA A 330 -14.30 -25.65 -1.90
CA ALA A 330 -13.39 -25.99 -2.98
C ALA A 330 -13.40 -27.51 -3.30
N ILE A 331 -13.41 -28.36 -2.26
CA ILE A 331 -13.47 -29.82 -2.43
C ILE A 331 -14.84 -30.24 -2.98
N ARG A 332 -15.92 -29.69 -2.44
CA ARG A 332 -17.29 -30.06 -2.80
C ARG A 332 -17.66 -29.70 -4.23
N ASP A 333 -17.31 -28.49 -4.65
CA ASP A 333 -17.68 -27.93 -5.96
C ASP A 333 -16.49 -27.86 -6.93
N TRP A 334 -15.52 -28.77 -6.75
CA TRP A 334 -14.30 -28.82 -7.58
C TRP A 334 -14.57 -28.99 -9.09
N SER A 335 -15.72 -29.57 -9.44
CA SER A 335 -16.18 -29.69 -10.84
C SER A 335 -16.43 -28.35 -11.50
N SER A 336 -16.74 -27.31 -10.73
CA SER A 336 -16.93 -25.95 -11.24
C SER A 336 -15.58 -25.35 -11.69
N PRO A 337 -15.46 -24.94 -12.97
CA PRO A 337 -14.23 -24.32 -13.46
C PRO A 337 -13.85 -23.05 -12.69
N LEU A 338 -14.84 -22.25 -12.27
CA LEU A 338 -14.63 -21.03 -11.51
C LEU A 338 -14.07 -21.33 -10.10
N VAL A 339 -14.69 -22.30 -9.40
CA VAL A 339 -14.24 -22.71 -8.05
C VAL A 339 -12.82 -23.25 -8.12
N ARG A 340 -12.53 -24.11 -9.11
CA ARG A 340 -11.17 -24.64 -9.33
C ARG A 340 -10.15 -23.55 -9.63
N PHE A 341 -10.49 -22.62 -10.53
CA PHE A 341 -9.62 -21.49 -10.89
C PHE A 341 -9.32 -20.60 -9.68
N ALA A 342 -10.36 -20.17 -8.96
CA ALA A 342 -10.20 -19.32 -7.77
C ALA A 342 -9.44 -20.03 -6.64
N SER A 343 -9.70 -21.34 -6.42
CA SER A 343 -8.99 -22.11 -5.40
C SER A 343 -7.51 -22.25 -5.71
N VAL A 344 -7.15 -22.53 -6.98
CA VAL A 344 -5.74 -22.70 -7.38
C VAL A 344 -4.99 -21.37 -7.26
N LEU A 345 -5.54 -20.27 -7.78
CA LEU A 345 -4.89 -18.97 -7.69
C LEU A 345 -4.83 -18.43 -6.26
N GLY A 346 -5.91 -18.57 -5.49
CA GLY A 346 -5.91 -18.17 -4.09
C GLY A 346 -4.87 -18.94 -3.26
N LEU A 347 -4.77 -20.26 -3.46
CA LEU A 347 -3.73 -21.08 -2.82
C LEU A 347 -2.32 -20.70 -3.29
N THR A 348 -2.14 -20.43 -4.60
CA THR A 348 -0.85 -19.98 -5.13
C THR A 348 -0.41 -18.69 -4.46
N LEU A 349 -1.31 -17.71 -4.32
CA LEU A 349 -1.00 -16.45 -3.64
C LEU A 349 -0.70 -16.65 -2.15
N ALA A 350 -1.45 -17.53 -1.47
CA ALA A 350 -1.18 -17.87 -0.07
C ALA A 350 0.22 -18.50 0.10
N LEU A 351 0.61 -19.42 -0.79
CA LEU A 351 1.96 -20.01 -0.78
C LEU A 351 3.04 -18.97 -1.09
N LEU A 352 2.84 -18.13 -2.10
CA LEU A 352 3.80 -17.09 -2.45
C LEU A 352 3.94 -16.04 -1.36
N SER A 353 2.86 -15.75 -0.62
CA SER A 353 2.89 -14.78 0.48
C SER A 353 3.78 -15.24 1.65
N MET A 354 4.02 -16.54 1.79
CA MET A 354 4.93 -17.11 2.80
C MET A 354 6.41 -17.01 2.42
N GLY A 355 6.75 -16.47 1.24
CA GLY A 355 8.13 -16.31 0.79
C GLY A 355 8.80 -17.63 0.36
N PHE A 356 10.12 -17.73 0.55
CA PHE A 356 10.90 -18.90 0.10
C PHE A 356 10.92 -20.03 1.11
N THR A 357 11.09 -19.70 2.38
CA THR A 357 11.16 -20.66 3.49
C THR A 357 10.00 -20.44 4.44
N LEU A 358 9.47 -21.55 4.93
CA LEU A 358 8.35 -21.54 5.84
C LEU A 358 8.71 -20.88 7.18
N HIS A 359 7.89 -19.93 7.61
CA HIS A 359 7.93 -19.34 8.94
C HIS A 359 6.77 -19.90 9.77
N VAL A 360 7.05 -20.33 10.99
CA VAL A 360 6.06 -20.88 11.93
C VAL A 360 6.28 -20.26 13.29
N ALA A 361 5.31 -19.52 13.79
CA ALA A 361 5.39 -18.80 15.07
C ALA A 361 6.62 -17.84 15.14
N GLY A 362 6.96 -17.21 14.03
CA GLY A 362 8.12 -16.34 13.90
C GLY A 362 9.46 -17.08 13.69
N VAL A 363 9.47 -18.40 13.77
CA VAL A 363 10.69 -19.18 13.53
C VAL A 363 10.86 -19.46 12.05
N ARG A 364 11.94 -18.95 11.46
CA ARG A 364 12.34 -19.26 10.10
C ARG A 364 12.85 -20.69 10.02
N THR A 365 12.17 -21.52 9.24
CA THR A 365 12.59 -22.91 9.00
C THR A 365 13.46 -23.00 7.75
N LEU A 366 14.09 -24.17 7.52
CA LEU A 366 14.79 -24.49 6.28
C LEU A 366 13.87 -25.16 5.25
N ILE A 367 12.57 -25.29 5.54
CA ILE A 367 11.60 -25.97 4.69
C ILE A 367 11.19 -25.02 3.57
N PRO A 368 11.45 -25.33 2.28
CA PRO A 368 10.94 -24.56 1.17
C PRO A 368 9.41 -24.58 1.14
N VAL A 369 8.79 -23.41 1.03
CA VAL A 369 7.31 -23.25 1.01
C VAL A 369 6.67 -24.10 -0.10
N GLY A 370 7.35 -24.27 -1.25
CA GLY A 370 6.87 -25.10 -2.35
C GLY A 370 6.54 -26.55 -1.98
N LEU A 371 7.17 -27.08 -0.92
CA LEU A 371 6.89 -28.43 -0.45
C LEU A 371 5.49 -28.58 0.14
N LEU A 372 4.87 -27.51 0.62
CA LEU A 372 3.47 -27.52 1.09
C LEU A 372 2.47 -27.82 -0.04
N ALA A 373 2.87 -27.65 -1.29
CA ALA A 373 2.03 -28.04 -2.43
C ALA A 373 1.99 -29.57 -2.66
N LEU A 374 2.98 -30.35 -2.18
CA LEU A 374 3.09 -31.79 -2.43
C LEU A 374 1.89 -32.63 -1.92
N PRO A 375 1.36 -32.42 -0.70
CA PRO A 375 0.19 -33.15 -0.23
C PRO A 375 -1.06 -32.91 -1.10
N LEU A 376 -1.22 -31.69 -1.61
CA LEU A 376 -2.34 -31.31 -2.48
C LEU A 376 -2.26 -32.02 -3.83
N VAL A 377 -1.06 -32.24 -4.32
CA VAL A 377 -0.74 -33.01 -5.51
C VAL A 377 -1.11 -34.48 -5.34
N ALA A 378 -0.75 -35.05 -4.18
CA ALA A 378 -0.99 -36.46 -3.89
C ALA A 378 -2.48 -36.76 -3.70
N LEU A 379 -3.26 -35.79 -3.15
CA LEU A 379 -4.67 -35.96 -2.85
C LEU A 379 -5.58 -35.97 -4.09
N ARG A 380 -5.18 -35.34 -5.19
CA ARG A 380 -5.98 -35.32 -6.43
C ARG A 380 -5.12 -35.32 -7.69
N ARG A 381 -5.17 -36.42 -8.46
CA ARG A 381 -4.52 -36.56 -9.78
C ARG A 381 -4.94 -35.48 -10.81
N SER A 382 -6.06 -34.80 -10.61
CA SER A 382 -6.55 -33.71 -11.47
C SER A 382 -6.08 -32.31 -11.02
N PHE A 383 -5.32 -32.21 -9.94
CA PHE A 383 -4.77 -30.95 -9.48
C PHE A 383 -3.53 -30.61 -10.33
N PRO A 384 -3.39 -29.39 -10.85
CA PRO A 384 -2.25 -28.99 -11.67
C PRO A 384 -1.00 -28.76 -10.82
N ALA A 385 -0.49 -29.83 -10.26
CA ALA A 385 0.61 -29.83 -9.32
C ALA A 385 1.91 -29.30 -9.90
N ALA A 386 2.21 -29.76 -11.10
CA ALA A 386 3.36 -29.26 -11.83
C ALA A 386 3.27 -27.74 -12.06
N TYR A 387 2.04 -27.23 -12.26
CA TYR A 387 1.78 -25.79 -12.35
C TYR A 387 2.09 -25.07 -11.05
N LEU A 388 1.58 -25.56 -9.90
CA LEU A 388 1.85 -24.94 -8.60
C LEU A 388 3.32 -24.95 -8.23
N LEU A 389 3.97 -26.09 -8.41
CA LEU A 389 5.41 -26.22 -8.15
C LEU A 389 6.22 -25.30 -9.08
N ALA A 390 5.88 -25.28 -10.37
CA ALA A 390 6.52 -24.39 -11.33
C ALA A 390 6.24 -22.92 -11.00
N ALA A 391 5.01 -22.56 -10.62
CA ALA A 391 4.65 -21.20 -10.25
C ALA A 391 5.44 -20.73 -9.02
N VAL A 392 5.48 -21.54 -7.95
CA VAL A 392 6.26 -21.24 -6.75
C VAL A 392 7.76 -21.17 -7.05
N ALA A 393 8.30 -22.12 -7.80
CA ALA A 393 9.72 -22.15 -8.16
C ALA A 393 10.12 -20.96 -9.03
N LEU A 394 9.36 -20.67 -10.09
CA LEU A 394 9.63 -19.54 -11.00
C LEU A 394 9.51 -18.19 -10.31
N THR A 395 8.52 -18.03 -9.44
CA THR A 395 8.32 -16.78 -8.73
C THR A 395 9.40 -16.57 -7.68
N SER A 396 9.72 -17.64 -6.94
CA SER A 396 10.82 -17.61 -5.98
C SER A 396 12.15 -17.26 -6.66
N LEU A 397 12.44 -17.87 -7.80
CA LEU A 397 13.64 -17.57 -8.59
C LEU A 397 13.60 -16.14 -9.14
N GLY A 398 12.44 -15.69 -9.66
CA GLY A 398 12.27 -14.34 -10.20
C GLY A 398 12.51 -13.27 -9.15
N VAL A 399 12.00 -13.45 -7.93
CA VAL A 399 12.22 -12.52 -6.81
C VAL A 399 13.70 -12.45 -6.39
N ILE A 400 14.44 -13.56 -6.49
CA ILE A 400 15.88 -13.59 -6.16
C ILE A 400 16.73 -12.93 -7.25
N VAL A 401 16.37 -13.13 -8.52
CA VAL A 401 17.25 -12.81 -9.66
C VAL A 401 16.91 -11.49 -10.33
N LEU A 402 15.63 -11.09 -10.36
CA LEU A 402 15.20 -9.88 -11.06
C LEU A 402 15.26 -8.67 -10.13
N PRO A 403 16.05 -7.63 -10.48
CA PRO A 403 16.19 -6.42 -9.70
C PRO A 403 14.85 -5.82 -9.36
N MET A 404 14.02 -5.44 -9.09
CA MET A 404 12.71 -4.93 -8.73
C MET A 404 11.81 -5.94 -8.03
N LEU A 405 11.79 -7.21 -8.48
CA LEU A 405 10.99 -8.24 -7.82
C LEU A 405 11.57 -8.67 -6.47
N ASN A 406 12.87 -8.48 -6.27
CA ASN A 406 13.52 -8.75 -4.98
C ASN A 406 13.13 -7.74 -3.87
N ASN A 407 12.53 -6.61 -4.24
CA ASN A 407 11.95 -5.63 -3.31
C ASN A 407 10.44 -5.85 -3.07
N LEU A 408 9.82 -6.84 -3.72
CA LEU A 408 8.42 -7.19 -3.47
C LEU A 408 8.29 -7.84 -2.09
N LEU A 409 7.35 -7.36 -1.29
CA LEU A 409 7.06 -7.91 0.04
C LEU A 409 6.01 -9.02 -0.09
N PRO A 410 6.39 -10.29 0.10
CA PRO A 410 5.51 -11.43 -0.20
C PRO A 410 4.17 -11.41 0.56
N SER A 411 4.14 -10.98 1.83
CA SER A 411 2.93 -10.86 2.65
C SER A 411 1.81 -10.08 1.95
N ARG A 412 2.16 -9.06 1.16
CA ARG A 412 1.25 -8.15 0.45
C ARG A 412 0.47 -8.83 -0.66
N LEU A 413 0.92 -9.99 -1.15
CA LEU A 413 0.18 -10.80 -2.13
C LEU A 413 -1.19 -11.26 -1.60
N MET A 414 -1.36 -11.29 -0.28
CA MET A 414 -2.66 -11.62 0.31
C MET A 414 -3.73 -10.57 0.06
N THR A 415 -3.41 -9.33 -0.28
CA THR A 415 -4.38 -8.34 -0.76
C THR A 415 -5.12 -8.85 -2.00
N LEU A 416 -4.40 -9.51 -2.93
CA LEU A 416 -4.99 -10.19 -4.09
C LEU A 416 -5.56 -11.56 -3.73
N GLY A 417 -4.98 -12.27 -2.76
CA GLY A 417 -5.46 -13.57 -2.28
C GLY A 417 -6.91 -13.50 -1.81
N PHE A 418 -7.28 -12.42 -1.13
CA PHE A 418 -8.65 -12.20 -0.68
C PHE A 418 -9.67 -11.96 -1.81
N LEU A 419 -9.26 -11.54 -3.01
CA LEU A 419 -10.16 -11.48 -4.16
C LEU A 419 -10.66 -12.89 -4.54
N PHE A 420 -9.77 -13.88 -4.54
CA PHE A 420 -10.14 -15.26 -4.86
C PHE A 420 -10.92 -15.91 -3.72
N ALA A 421 -10.58 -15.63 -2.46
CA ALA A 421 -11.39 -16.04 -1.31
C ALA A 421 -12.80 -15.45 -1.37
N ALA A 422 -12.94 -14.19 -1.80
CA ALA A 422 -14.22 -13.52 -1.98
C ALA A 422 -15.06 -14.15 -3.09
N ILE A 423 -14.45 -14.54 -4.22
CA ILE A 423 -15.14 -15.27 -5.29
C ILE A 423 -15.66 -16.63 -4.79
N LEU A 424 -14.84 -17.36 -4.03
CA LEU A 424 -15.24 -18.65 -3.45
C LEU A 424 -16.38 -18.51 -2.44
N LEU A 425 -16.28 -17.55 -1.52
CA LEU A 425 -17.32 -17.28 -0.54
C LEU A 425 -18.64 -16.85 -1.22
N ALA A 426 -18.56 -15.98 -2.20
CA ALA A 426 -19.72 -15.55 -2.98
C ALA A 426 -20.39 -16.74 -3.71
N GLY A 427 -19.60 -17.63 -4.31
CA GLY A 427 -20.11 -18.87 -4.93
C GLY A 427 -20.84 -19.77 -3.95
N TYR A 428 -20.29 -19.94 -2.74
CA TYR A 428 -20.94 -20.68 -1.65
C TYR A 428 -22.28 -20.03 -1.24
N VAL A 429 -22.28 -18.71 -1.02
CA VAL A 429 -23.50 -17.98 -0.62
C VAL A 429 -24.54 -18.03 -1.72
N ASP A 430 -24.17 -17.85 -3.00
CA ASP A 430 -25.08 -17.93 -4.15
C ASP A 430 -25.78 -19.28 -4.23
N THR A 431 -25.01 -20.36 -4.13
CA THR A 431 -25.55 -21.72 -4.13
C THR A 431 -26.48 -21.94 -2.94
N THR A 432 -26.12 -21.45 -1.76
CA THR A 432 -26.93 -21.58 -0.55
C THR A 432 -28.24 -20.79 -0.66
N LEU A 433 -28.20 -19.59 -1.24
CA LEU A 433 -29.40 -18.77 -1.47
C LEU A 433 -30.35 -19.40 -2.51
N SER A 434 -29.81 -20.15 -3.45
CA SER A 434 -30.56 -20.81 -4.53
C SER A 434 -31.17 -22.15 -4.11
N LEU A 435 -30.63 -22.81 -3.06
CA LEU A 435 -31.08 -24.10 -2.55
C LEU A 435 -31.91 -23.89 -1.28
N ALA A 436 -33.15 -24.42 -1.24
CA ALA A 436 -34.07 -24.22 -0.10
C ALA A 436 -33.66 -24.96 1.19
N SER A 437 -32.93 -26.08 1.08
CA SER A 437 -32.62 -26.96 2.22
C SER A 437 -31.51 -26.37 3.12
N HIS A 438 -31.81 -26.22 4.42
CA HIS A 438 -30.88 -25.78 5.48
C HIS A 438 -30.23 -24.40 5.21
N ARG A 439 -30.92 -23.51 4.47
CA ARG A 439 -30.44 -22.21 4.07
C ARG A 439 -29.95 -21.36 5.25
N ILE A 440 -30.71 -21.29 6.34
CA ILE A 440 -30.39 -20.48 7.52
C ILE A 440 -29.08 -20.97 8.16
N ILE A 441 -28.92 -22.30 8.34
CA ILE A 441 -27.71 -22.86 8.94
C ILE A 441 -26.49 -22.56 8.07
N LYS A 442 -26.57 -22.74 6.75
CA LYS A 442 -25.48 -22.51 5.83
C LYS A 442 -25.09 -21.01 5.76
N LEU A 443 -26.08 -20.11 5.76
CA LEU A 443 -25.81 -18.67 5.85
C LEU A 443 -25.23 -18.31 7.23
N GLY A 444 -25.67 -18.97 8.30
CA GLY A 444 -25.08 -18.82 9.62
C GLY A 444 -23.60 -19.18 9.65
N VAL A 445 -23.19 -20.26 8.96
CA VAL A 445 -21.76 -20.64 8.83
C VAL A 445 -20.96 -19.53 8.12
N ALA A 446 -21.47 -18.97 7.01
CA ALA A 446 -20.83 -17.85 6.34
C ALA A 446 -20.78 -16.61 7.23
N GLY A 447 -21.86 -16.32 7.98
CA GLY A 447 -21.93 -15.23 8.94
C GLY A 447 -20.88 -15.36 10.06
N VAL A 448 -20.74 -16.56 10.63
CA VAL A 448 -19.71 -16.85 11.65
C VAL A 448 -18.31 -16.68 11.05
N ALA A 449 -18.08 -17.17 9.83
CA ALA A 449 -16.80 -17.00 9.16
C ALA A 449 -16.43 -15.50 8.98
N MET A 450 -17.40 -14.66 8.60
CA MET A 450 -17.19 -13.21 8.45
C MET A 450 -17.04 -12.50 9.80
N LEU A 451 -17.68 -12.97 10.86
CA LEU A 451 -17.62 -12.37 12.20
C LEU A 451 -16.17 -12.31 12.72
N PHE A 452 -15.38 -13.37 12.49
CA PHE A 452 -13.98 -13.43 12.91
C PHE A 452 -13.05 -12.49 12.13
N LEU A 453 -13.51 -11.94 10.99
CA LEU A 453 -12.74 -11.05 10.15
C LEU A 453 -13.08 -9.57 10.38
N ILE A 454 -14.07 -9.28 11.24
CA ILE A 454 -14.44 -7.89 11.53
C ILE A 454 -13.21 -7.12 12.02
N PRO A 455 -12.89 -5.97 11.41
CA PRO A 455 -11.78 -5.14 11.86
C PRO A 455 -12.04 -4.60 13.27
N VAL A 456 -10.97 -4.33 14.00
CA VAL A 456 -11.05 -3.71 15.31
C VAL A 456 -11.77 -2.36 15.24
N LEU A 457 -12.67 -2.11 16.16
CA LEU A 457 -13.41 -0.86 16.26
C LEU A 457 -13.29 -0.29 17.68
N PRO A 458 -12.92 0.99 17.81
CA PRO A 458 -12.55 1.91 16.73
C PRO A 458 -11.27 1.47 16.01
N PHE A 459 -11.21 1.68 14.69
CA PHE A 459 -10.00 1.38 13.91
C PHE A 459 -8.85 2.30 14.38
N PRO A 460 -7.59 1.80 14.41
CA PRO A 460 -6.44 2.59 14.82
C PRO A 460 -6.35 3.91 14.07
N SER A 461 -6.16 4.97 14.81
CA SER A 461 -5.98 6.31 14.28
C SER A 461 -5.03 7.08 15.20
N GLU A 462 -4.19 7.91 14.62
CA GLU A 462 -3.20 8.69 15.34
C GLU A 462 -3.54 10.17 15.27
N GLU A 463 -3.54 10.81 16.44
CA GLU A 463 -3.69 12.26 16.51
C GLU A 463 -2.31 12.90 16.37
N VAL A 464 -2.13 13.62 15.27
CA VAL A 464 -0.89 14.35 15.05
C VAL A 464 -1.07 15.77 15.61
N THR A 465 -0.38 16.03 16.70
CA THR A 465 -0.34 17.38 17.30
C THR A 465 0.42 18.33 16.38
N THR A 466 -0.32 19.19 15.69
CA THR A 466 0.28 20.24 14.87
C THR A 466 0.29 21.54 15.64
N PRO A 467 1.47 22.13 15.93
CA PRO A 467 1.53 23.45 16.53
C PRO A 467 0.79 24.49 15.71
N VAL A 468 0.08 25.38 16.40
CA VAL A 468 -0.64 26.51 15.78
C VAL A 468 0.28 27.36 14.90
N PHE A 469 1.57 27.35 15.19
CA PHE A 469 2.62 27.98 14.38
C PHE A 469 2.52 27.62 12.89
N PHE A 470 2.37 26.33 12.56
CA PHE A 470 2.41 25.84 11.16
C PHE A 470 1.09 26.07 10.40
N THR A 471 0.00 26.33 11.11
CA THR A 471 -1.34 26.49 10.51
C THR A 471 -1.82 27.94 10.51
N THR A 472 -1.01 28.88 11.02
CA THR A 472 -1.35 30.30 11.10
C THR A 472 -0.29 31.19 10.42
N ALA A 473 -0.55 32.50 10.42
CA ALA A 473 0.42 33.50 9.92
C ALA A 473 1.78 33.46 10.65
N SER A 474 1.88 32.83 11.82
CA SER A 474 3.13 32.71 12.57
C SER A 474 4.23 32.04 11.75
N VAL A 475 3.91 31.11 10.88
CA VAL A 475 4.88 30.43 10.00
C VAL A 475 5.56 31.40 9.00
N GLN A 476 4.95 32.55 8.75
CA GLN A 476 5.54 33.58 7.88
C GLN A 476 6.83 34.19 8.45
N THR A 477 7.07 33.99 9.75
CA THR A 477 8.35 34.38 10.39
C THR A 477 9.53 33.54 9.86
N VAL A 478 9.27 32.38 9.30
CA VAL A 478 10.27 31.60 8.53
C VAL A 478 10.31 32.15 7.10
N PRO A 479 11.44 32.59 6.59
CA PRO A 479 11.55 33.08 5.22
C PRO A 479 11.12 32.00 4.21
N ALA A 480 10.38 32.41 3.18
CA ALA A 480 9.90 31.47 2.16
C ALA A 480 11.08 30.75 1.48
N SER A 481 10.94 29.46 1.24
CA SER A 481 11.94 28.61 0.58
C SER A 481 13.32 28.56 1.29
N SER A 482 13.44 29.10 2.49
CA SER A 482 14.63 28.93 3.32
C SER A 482 14.71 27.53 3.93
N THR A 483 15.88 27.12 4.39
CA THR A 483 16.06 25.83 5.05
C THR A 483 15.81 25.97 6.56
N ALA A 484 14.86 25.22 7.07
CA ALA A 484 14.58 25.11 8.50
C ALA A 484 14.96 23.71 9.03
N LEU A 485 15.74 23.68 10.11
CA LEU A 485 15.85 22.46 10.90
C LEU A 485 14.63 22.36 11.79
N VAL A 486 13.85 21.29 11.64
CA VAL A 486 12.64 21.03 12.44
C VAL A 486 12.85 19.78 13.28
N LEU A 487 12.51 19.87 14.57
CA LEU A 487 12.46 18.73 15.48
C LEU A 487 11.00 18.52 15.94
N PRO A 488 10.51 17.25 16.01
CA PRO A 488 11.28 16.01 15.76
C PRO A 488 11.86 15.98 14.34
N PHE A 489 13.08 15.45 14.22
CA PHE A 489 13.77 15.41 12.93
C PHE A 489 13.21 14.28 12.07
N PRO A 490 12.71 14.54 10.86
CA PRO A 490 12.10 13.49 10.04
C PRO A 490 13.09 12.38 9.69
N HIS A 491 12.75 11.16 10.09
CA HIS A 491 13.52 9.95 9.80
C HIS A 491 12.64 8.69 9.83
N GLY A 492 13.23 7.49 9.77
CA GLY A 492 12.50 6.22 9.80
C GLY A 492 11.73 5.93 11.10
N GLY A 493 11.83 6.76 12.13
CA GLY A 493 11.10 6.64 13.39
C GLY A 493 10.00 7.69 13.56
N ASP A 494 10.14 8.87 12.94
CA ASP A 494 9.18 9.97 13.04
C ASP A 494 9.11 10.76 11.72
N SER A 495 7.91 10.97 11.19
CA SER A 495 7.64 11.80 10.01
C SER A 495 6.72 12.99 10.29
N THR A 496 6.45 13.27 11.55
CA THR A 496 5.47 14.30 11.99
C THR A 496 5.79 15.69 11.44
N ALA A 497 7.07 16.10 11.43
CA ALA A 497 7.48 17.39 10.89
C ALA A 497 7.25 17.51 9.38
N MET A 498 7.18 16.41 8.64
CA MET A 498 6.79 16.44 7.22
C MET A 498 5.33 16.86 7.07
N LEU A 499 4.43 16.36 7.92
CA LEU A 499 3.03 16.82 7.92
C LEU A 499 2.93 18.30 8.28
N TRP A 500 3.71 18.79 9.25
CA TRP A 500 3.74 20.23 9.60
C TRP A 500 4.18 21.07 8.40
N GLN A 501 5.20 20.62 7.66
CA GLN A 501 5.63 21.28 6.42
C GLN A 501 4.50 21.31 5.39
N ALA A 502 3.79 20.21 5.19
CA ALA A 502 2.66 20.16 4.26
C ALA A 502 1.52 21.12 4.69
N GLN A 503 1.21 21.16 5.98
CA GLN A 503 0.18 22.06 6.54
C GLN A 503 0.58 23.54 6.50
N SER A 504 1.90 23.83 6.46
CA SER A 504 2.42 25.19 6.25
C SER A 504 2.45 25.63 4.78
N GLY A 505 1.89 24.81 3.86
CA GLY A 505 1.94 25.08 2.42
C GLY A 505 3.33 24.99 1.83
N MET A 506 4.16 24.05 2.32
CA MET A 506 5.56 23.87 1.88
C MET A 506 6.41 25.16 2.02
N ARG A 507 6.14 25.96 3.05
CA ARG A 507 6.74 27.28 3.26
C ARG A 507 8.27 27.27 3.30
N PHE A 508 8.86 26.21 3.86
CA PHE A 508 10.28 26.06 4.09
C PHE A 508 10.77 24.69 3.58
N ARG A 509 12.10 24.57 3.44
CA ARG A 509 12.77 23.31 3.11
C ARG A 509 13.32 22.65 4.37
N MET A 510 13.46 21.31 4.38
CA MET A 510 14.01 20.57 5.51
C MET A 510 15.17 19.66 5.08
N PRO A 511 16.24 19.55 5.89
CA PRO A 511 17.33 18.61 5.61
C PRO A 511 16.95 17.15 5.89
N GLY A 512 15.94 16.91 6.74
CA GLY A 512 15.44 15.57 7.05
C GLY A 512 14.29 15.12 6.16
N SER A 513 14.10 13.81 6.07
CA SER A 513 12.93 13.18 5.47
C SER A 513 12.80 11.73 5.93
N TYR A 514 11.56 11.22 5.94
CA TYR A 514 11.28 9.79 6.02
C TYR A 514 10.96 9.25 4.62
N GLY A 515 11.89 9.28 3.72
CA GLY A 515 11.69 8.78 2.36
C GLY A 515 12.86 7.92 1.91
N ILE A 516 12.64 7.15 0.84
CA ILE A 516 13.69 6.43 0.15
C ILE A 516 14.49 7.45 -0.67
N VAL A 517 15.77 7.58 -0.37
CA VAL A 517 16.69 8.54 -1.02
C VAL A 517 17.87 7.81 -1.64
N ALA A 518 18.65 8.50 -2.45
CA ALA A 518 19.91 7.97 -2.98
C ALA A 518 20.84 7.54 -1.83
N GLY A 519 21.61 6.46 -2.06
CA GLY A 519 22.38 5.81 -1.00
C GLY A 519 21.66 4.61 -0.37
N GLY A 520 20.38 4.42 -0.71
CA GLY A 520 19.62 3.18 -0.60
C GLY A 520 19.40 2.62 0.78
N ALA A 521 18.99 1.37 0.76
CA ALA A 521 18.75 0.53 1.92
C ALA A 521 20.01 0.11 2.69
N ASP A 522 21.19 0.34 2.17
CA ASP A 522 22.44 0.26 2.95
C ASP A 522 22.53 1.40 4.00
N ARG A 523 21.37 1.68 4.60
CA ARG A 523 21.26 2.51 5.81
C ARG A 523 21.93 1.89 7.03
N ALA A 524 22.53 0.72 6.90
CA ALA A 524 23.41 0.18 7.93
C ALA A 524 24.61 1.11 8.20
N ASP A 525 25.00 1.95 7.22
CA ASP A 525 26.08 2.93 7.40
C ASP A 525 25.94 4.16 6.48
N PRO A 526 24.87 4.99 6.56
CA PRO A 526 25.04 6.33 6.09
C PRO A 526 25.98 7.04 7.07
N PRO A 527 26.72 8.06 6.62
CA PRO A 527 27.28 9.01 7.57
C PRO A 527 26.09 9.76 8.21
N TRP A 528 25.48 9.14 9.21
CA TRP A 528 24.41 9.73 9.99
C TRP A 528 24.91 11.07 10.47
N SER A 529 24.23 12.15 10.09
CA SER A 529 24.57 13.46 10.59
C SER A 529 24.53 13.46 12.11
N ALA A 530 25.34 14.29 12.73
CA ALA A 530 25.29 14.44 14.18
C ALA A 530 23.88 14.80 14.64
N THR A 531 23.18 15.62 13.84
CA THR A 531 21.78 16.00 14.08
C THR A 531 20.85 14.79 14.11
N LEU A 532 20.92 13.89 13.14
CA LEU A 532 20.05 12.72 13.08
C LEU A 532 20.32 11.77 14.27
N ARG A 533 21.59 11.44 14.55
CA ARG A 533 21.93 10.60 15.69
C ARG A 533 21.43 11.18 17.03
N THR A 534 21.56 12.49 17.17
CA THR A 534 21.14 13.18 18.39
C THR A 534 19.61 13.25 18.50
N ALA A 535 18.91 13.47 17.38
CA ALA A 535 17.45 13.47 17.35
C ALA A 535 16.89 12.11 17.75
N VAL A 536 17.38 11.02 17.15
CA VAL A 536 16.98 9.64 17.51
C VAL A 536 17.26 9.35 18.98
N ALA A 537 18.45 9.72 19.49
CA ALA A 537 18.77 9.50 20.90
C ALA A 537 17.82 10.26 21.84
N LEU A 538 17.47 11.50 21.49
CA LEU A 538 16.51 12.30 22.28
C LEU A 538 15.10 11.70 22.25
N GLU A 539 14.64 11.24 21.09
CA GLU A 539 13.31 10.64 20.92
C GLU A 539 13.20 9.33 21.71
N ASP A 540 14.25 8.50 21.69
CA ASP A 540 14.33 7.25 22.46
C ASP A 540 14.59 7.45 23.95
N GLY A 541 14.74 8.70 24.42
CA GLY A 541 15.04 9.01 25.81
C GLY A 541 16.44 8.58 26.26
N MET A 542 17.34 8.36 25.29
CA MET A 542 18.74 8.05 25.61
C MET A 542 19.50 9.31 26.03
N PRO A 543 20.42 9.19 27.00
CA PRO A 543 21.20 10.35 27.46
C PRO A 543 22.13 10.84 26.33
N VAL A 544 22.01 12.11 25.99
CA VAL A 544 22.92 12.80 25.06
C VAL A 544 24.02 13.49 25.88
N THR A 545 25.25 12.99 25.75
CA THR A 545 26.42 13.64 26.38
C THR A 545 26.85 14.83 25.52
N VAL A 546 26.70 16.03 26.07
CA VAL A 546 27.08 17.26 25.40
C VAL A 546 28.57 17.46 25.48
N THR A 547 29.30 17.27 24.37
CA THR A 547 30.75 17.49 24.29
C THR A 547 31.07 18.60 23.30
N PRO A 548 32.24 19.24 23.36
CA PRO A 548 32.66 20.25 22.36
C PRO A 548 32.60 19.70 20.91
N GLU A 549 32.96 18.43 20.72
CA GLU A 549 32.96 17.74 19.44
C GLU A 549 31.53 17.60 18.89
N LEU A 550 30.58 17.21 19.77
CA LEU A 550 29.16 17.14 19.36
C LEU A 550 28.63 18.52 18.99
N LEU A 551 28.91 19.54 19.77
CA LEU A 551 28.48 20.92 19.49
C LEU A 551 29.06 21.43 18.15
N ALA A 552 30.32 21.14 17.88
CA ALA A 552 30.99 21.48 16.64
C ALA A 552 30.33 20.74 15.44
N ALA A 553 30.03 19.44 15.60
CA ALA A 553 29.39 18.64 14.57
C ALA A 553 27.96 19.10 14.27
N LEU A 554 27.16 19.44 15.29
CA LEU A 554 25.81 19.99 15.10
C LEU A 554 25.85 21.34 14.37
N ARG A 555 26.79 22.22 14.73
CA ARG A 555 26.99 23.50 14.00
C ARG A 555 27.43 23.26 12.56
N ALA A 556 28.29 22.29 12.30
CA ALA A 556 28.72 21.92 10.96
C ALA A 556 27.53 21.41 10.11
N ASP A 557 26.63 20.61 10.69
CA ASP A 557 25.40 20.18 10.02
C ASP A 557 24.51 21.38 9.64
N LEU A 558 24.28 22.32 10.57
CA LEU A 558 23.50 23.54 10.30
C LEU A 558 24.09 24.36 9.14
N MET A 559 25.40 24.53 9.14
CA MET A 559 26.12 25.25 8.07
C MET A 559 26.05 24.51 6.74
N ARG A 560 26.29 23.20 6.75
CA ARG A 560 26.25 22.36 5.55
C ARG A 560 24.90 22.42 4.84
N TRP A 561 23.80 22.46 5.60
CA TRP A 561 22.45 22.53 5.06
C TRP A 561 21.96 23.96 4.79
N GLY A 562 22.75 24.97 5.14
CA GLY A 562 22.34 26.36 5.02
C GLY A 562 21.10 26.69 5.85
N VAL A 563 21.03 26.16 7.08
CA VAL A 563 19.88 26.35 7.97
C VAL A 563 19.81 27.81 8.39
N THR A 564 18.66 28.43 8.18
CA THR A 564 18.38 29.82 8.60
C THR A 564 17.46 29.89 9.81
N THR A 565 16.76 28.79 10.10
CA THR A 565 15.79 28.72 11.20
C THR A 565 15.87 27.35 11.86
N VAL A 566 15.87 27.32 13.19
CA VAL A 566 15.69 26.08 13.95
C VAL A 566 14.34 26.15 14.64
N LEU A 567 13.55 25.10 14.52
CA LEU A 567 12.21 24.95 15.07
C LEU A 567 12.14 23.68 15.92
N ILE A 568 11.73 23.80 17.16
CA ILE A 568 11.42 22.62 18.01
C ILE A 568 9.94 22.67 18.36
N GLY A 569 9.21 21.68 17.85
CA GLY A 569 7.79 21.46 18.14
C GLY A 569 7.57 20.52 19.32
N PRO A 570 6.33 20.06 19.52
CA PRO A 570 6.03 18.98 20.46
C PRO A 570 6.77 17.70 20.07
N MET A 571 7.55 17.16 20.99
CA MET A 571 8.27 15.90 20.84
C MET A 571 8.58 15.30 22.21
N PRO A 572 8.90 14.00 22.31
CA PRO A 572 9.48 13.43 23.53
C PRO A 572 10.76 14.20 23.90
N HIS A 573 10.99 14.37 25.20
CA HIS A 573 12.19 15.03 25.74
C HIS A 573 12.50 16.42 25.16
N ARG A 574 11.47 17.18 24.78
CA ARG A 574 11.58 18.52 24.17
C ARG A 574 12.51 19.46 24.95
N ASP A 575 12.44 19.45 26.29
CA ASP A 575 13.26 20.33 27.12
C ASP A 575 14.76 20.02 26.97
N GLN A 576 15.13 18.76 26.80
CA GLN A 576 16.51 18.35 26.53
C GLN A 576 16.99 18.82 25.15
N ALA A 577 16.13 18.67 24.13
CA ALA A 577 16.41 19.18 22.80
C ALA A 577 16.59 20.71 22.81
N THR A 578 15.72 21.42 23.53
CA THR A 578 15.82 22.88 23.69
C THR A 578 17.12 23.29 24.37
N ALA A 579 17.48 22.67 25.51
CA ALA A 579 18.72 22.96 26.22
C ALA A 579 19.97 22.69 25.36
N LEU A 580 19.95 21.60 24.58
CA LEU A 580 21.03 21.29 23.64
C LEU A 580 21.17 22.39 22.57
N TYR A 581 20.08 22.72 21.86
CA TYR A 581 20.16 23.75 20.80
C TYR A 581 20.40 25.15 21.33
N GLN A 582 19.97 25.47 22.57
CA GLN A 582 20.38 26.69 23.25
C GLN A 582 21.91 26.73 23.46
N THR A 583 22.53 25.59 23.80
CA THR A 583 23.98 25.49 23.93
C THR A 583 24.68 25.55 22.56
N VAL A 584 24.16 24.87 21.54
CA VAL A 584 24.70 24.89 20.17
C VAL A 584 24.71 26.32 19.62
N LEU A 585 23.62 27.07 19.84
CA LEU A 585 23.39 28.39 19.24
C LEU A 585 23.82 29.56 20.15
N GLY A 586 24.13 29.28 21.44
CA GLY A 586 24.61 30.28 22.40
C GLY A 586 23.53 31.29 22.82
N ARG A 587 22.24 31.04 22.56
CA ARG A 587 21.14 31.92 22.92
C ARG A 587 19.83 31.17 23.15
N ALA A 588 18.95 31.75 23.95
CA ALA A 588 17.63 31.20 24.22
C ALA A 588 16.69 31.28 23.00
N PRO A 589 15.72 30.37 22.87
CA PRO A 589 14.72 30.43 21.81
C PRO A 589 13.68 31.54 22.05
N GLU A 590 13.06 31.97 20.96
CA GLU A 590 11.79 32.65 21.00
C GLU A 590 10.66 31.58 21.07
N ARG A 591 9.71 31.75 22.02
CA ARG A 591 8.55 30.86 22.10
C ARG A 591 7.36 31.49 21.39
N ILE A 592 6.90 30.85 20.31
CA ILE A 592 5.83 31.39 19.48
C ILE A 592 4.88 30.27 19.03
N ALA A 593 3.60 30.44 19.32
CA ALA A 593 2.51 29.59 18.81
C ALA A 593 2.76 28.08 18.93
N GLY A 594 3.37 27.64 20.04
CA GLY A 594 3.61 26.23 20.38
C GLY A 594 4.96 25.67 19.93
N VAL A 595 5.81 26.46 19.28
CA VAL A 595 7.17 26.07 18.91
C VAL A 595 8.22 26.92 19.61
N GLU A 596 9.43 26.39 19.69
CA GLU A 596 10.65 27.13 20.06
C GLU A 596 11.42 27.43 18.78
N LEU A 597 11.79 28.71 18.58
CA LEU A 597 12.33 29.21 17.33
C LEU A 597 13.64 29.95 17.57
N TRP A 598 14.65 29.67 16.74
CA TRP A 598 15.86 30.45 16.58
C TRP A 598 15.99 30.88 15.13
N ARG A 599 16.25 32.17 14.87
CA ARG A 599 16.62 32.68 13.55
C ARG A 599 18.13 32.76 13.48
N LEU A 600 18.72 32.11 12.51
CA LEU A 600 20.17 32.18 12.31
C LEU A 600 20.47 33.32 11.34
N ASP A 601 21.13 34.37 11.83
CA ASP A 601 21.56 35.46 11.00
C ASP A 601 22.60 34.92 9.99
N GLN A 602 22.24 34.88 8.76
CA GLN A 602 23.24 34.76 7.70
C GLN A 602 23.95 36.12 7.65
N GLY A 603 25.24 36.18 8.03
CA GLY A 603 26.09 37.30 7.71
C GLY A 603 25.95 37.57 6.21
N PRO A 604 26.24 38.80 5.72
CA PRO A 604 25.94 39.20 4.35
C PRO A 604 26.49 38.15 3.39
N THR A 605 25.60 37.35 2.84
CA THR A 605 25.89 36.43 1.76
C THR A 605 26.07 37.30 0.54
N GLU A 606 27.30 37.40 0.02
CA GLU A 606 27.52 37.89 -1.34
C GLU A 606 26.48 37.23 -2.24
N ALA A 607 25.72 38.06 -2.91
CA ALA A 607 24.62 37.64 -3.78
C ALA A 607 25.18 36.65 -4.81
N SER A 608 24.89 35.37 -4.65
CA SER A 608 24.88 34.43 -5.77
C SER A 608 23.62 34.69 -6.59
N SER A 609 23.60 35.82 -7.28
CA SER A 609 22.87 36.00 -8.52
C SER A 609 23.53 35.07 -9.52
N ASP A 610 23.06 33.83 -9.62
CA ASP A 610 23.17 33.01 -10.83
C ASP A 610 22.70 31.59 -10.55
N LEU A 611 21.40 31.45 -10.29
CA LEU A 611 20.69 30.26 -10.74
C LEU A 611 19.94 30.64 -12.01
N GLY A 612 20.77 30.92 -13.05
CA GLY A 612 20.30 31.06 -14.40
C GLY A 612 19.58 29.81 -14.87
N PHE A 613 18.28 29.91 -14.96
CA PHE A 613 17.50 29.06 -15.87
C PHE A 613 18.01 29.38 -17.30
N ARG A 614 18.99 28.61 -17.77
CA ARG A 614 19.25 28.50 -19.20
C ARG A 614 18.21 27.54 -19.78
N SER A 615 17.15 28.13 -20.29
CA SER A 615 16.44 27.58 -21.43
C SER A 615 17.44 27.47 -22.58
N SER A 616 17.70 26.30 -23.05
CA SER A 616 18.37 26.08 -24.34
C SER A 616 17.51 25.11 -25.17
N PRO A 617 17.50 25.34 -26.50
CA PRO A 617 16.43 25.03 -27.44
C PRO A 617 16.23 23.56 -27.73
#